data_19ec13cc9c2d048996d1015b53403163
#
_entry.id   19ec13cc9c2d048996d1015b53403163
#
_cell.length_a   1.000
_cell.length_b   1.000
_cell.length_c   1.000
_cell.angle_alpha   90.00
_cell.angle_beta   90.00
_cell.angle_gamma   90.00
#
_symmetry.space_group_name_H-M   'P 1'
#
loop_
_entity.id
_entity.type
_entity.pdbx_description
1 polymer ?
#
loop_
_entity_poly.entity_id
_entity_poly.type
_entity_poly.pdbx_seq_one_letter_code
_entity_poly.pdbx_strand_id
1 'polypeptide(L)'
;MKKILCLILVFIIMLGTGCVEKKVKPSTSRKYLVYNLGELPEDLLMLSNNNIREKDLLLALFEGLVREDKNGQIVPAMAETFEVTEDGIEYTFKLRKDIHYSDGTEIKAIDFVRFFYSILSEKENIFVEQLYCIFGAKDFNMGKIGFEKVAIVAKDDLTLEIRLNSPNDYFLNTLSSPILTLRKCNSDMKNWKDDYREIAYSGPFTIKDINKEGEISLLKNKKYWRKNEIVSDEMLFTSIKDEEKTLANFETTEYSEDSKVDVFVNPPISEGISLSMEKKTIAIPTQSMYYLNFNLNSKGPVEDNNFRNVINAIISKEFIIQTISKDLAVPAINYLPFSTVDSNSKLIFDVYGNRNKGIEYLNKYLKINNREKKQEIVMVYESKNLDNKIAKEISKNLKENLDEMSKNVKGYLDLNDYLDINIVCTGYKKDELSEVLRKGKYDIAFSRIDEEYEDIYKFFSRWTANSKYNIYGYKNLDYDKTIERALKEKDSENKIKIYNEAQQILAKGLPCIPVYIVNTVICKKENVKDIYTTKSGNLKFDYAYKDNTVVAK
;
A
#
# COMPACT_ATOMS: atom_id res chain seq x y z
N MET A 1 -64.86 -32.20 -38.58
CA MET A 1 -64.36 -31.70 -37.30
C MET A 1 -62.85 -31.73 -37.15
N LYS A 2 -62.12 -32.82 -37.47
CA LYS A 2 -60.64 -32.88 -37.35
C LYS A 2 -59.87 -31.90 -38.24
N LYS A 3 -60.35 -31.53 -39.43
CA LYS A 3 -59.68 -30.57 -40.33
C LYS A 3 -59.83 -29.10 -39.90
N ILE A 4 -60.90 -28.75 -39.20
CA ILE A 4 -61.11 -27.41 -38.64
C ILE A 4 -60.28 -27.19 -37.40
N LEU A 5 -60.05 -28.25 -36.59
CA LEU A 5 -59.20 -28.19 -35.39
C LEU A 5 -57.72 -27.97 -35.74
N CYS A 6 -57.22 -28.58 -36.84
CA CYS A 6 -55.86 -28.33 -37.33
C CYS A 6 -55.66 -26.91 -37.86
N LEU A 7 -56.66 -26.30 -38.52
CA LEU A 7 -56.59 -24.93 -39.01
C LEU A 7 -56.56 -23.90 -37.87
N ILE A 8 -57.30 -24.15 -36.79
CA ILE A 8 -57.29 -23.29 -35.58
C ILE A 8 -55.95 -23.41 -34.84
N LEU A 9 -55.34 -24.58 -34.78
CA LEU A 9 -54.03 -24.80 -34.16
C LEU A 9 -52.90 -24.10 -34.93
N VAL A 10 -52.94 -24.09 -36.27
CA VAL A 10 -51.96 -23.38 -37.12
C VAL A 10 -52.14 -21.86 -37.01
N PHE A 11 -53.37 -21.37 -36.84
CA PHE A 11 -53.60 -19.93 -36.63
C PHE A 11 -53.15 -19.43 -35.24
N ILE A 12 -53.24 -20.27 -34.20
CA ILE A 12 -52.73 -19.95 -32.87
C ILE A 12 -51.20 -19.93 -32.84
N ILE A 13 -50.52 -20.80 -33.61
CA ILE A 13 -49.06 -20.82 -33.73
C ILE A 13 -48.55 -19.61 -34.53
N MET A 14 -49.28 -19.11 -35.50
CA MET A 14 -48.92 -17.88 -36.25
C MET A 14 -49.13 -16.57 -35.43
N LEU A 15 -49.98 -16.59 -34.40
CA LEU A 15 -50.13 -15.42 -33.52
C LEU A 15 -49.10 -15.38 -32.36
N GLY A 16 -48.33 -16.48 -32.14
CA GLY A 16 -47.32 -16.59 -31.10
C GLY A 16 -45.90 -16.18 -31.51
N THR A 17 -45.62 -15.87 -32.78
CA THR A 17 -44.30 -15.45 -33.27
C THR A 17 -44.19 -13.96 -33.55
N GLY A 18 -44.98 -13.13 -32.87
CA GLY A 18 -44.69 -11.71 -32.76
C GLY A 18 -43.47 -11.53 -31.86
N CYS A 19 -42.27 -11.68 -32.39
CA CYS A 19 -41.08 -11.07 -31.79
C CYS A 19 -41.36 -9.58 -31.68
N VAL A 20 -41.82 -9.13 -30.52
CA VAL A 20 -41.68 -7.75 -30.14
C VAL A 20 -40.18 -7.54 -30.05
N GLU A 21 -39.54 -7.08 -31.11
CA GLU A 21 -38.30 -6.37 -31.02
C GLU A 21 -38.53 -5.24 -29.99
N LYS A 22 -38.19 -5.49 -28.75
CA LYS A 22 -37.92 -4.38 -27.84
C LYS A 22 -36.87 -3.54 -28.57
N LYS A 23 -37.28 -2.45 -29.19
CA LYS A 23 -36.37 -1.38 -29.56
C LYS A 23 -35.66 -1.01 -28.26
N VAL A 24 -34.50 -1.60 -28.06
CA VAL A 24 -33.56 -1.17 -27.04
C VAL A 24 -33.33 0.29 -27.40
N LYS A 25 -33.88 1.20 -26.59
CA LYS A 25 -33.51 2.61 -26.69
C LYS A 25 -32.00 2.62 -26.62
N PRO A 26 -31.29 3.29 -27.52
CA PRO A 26 -29.86 3.42 -27.39
C PRO A 26 -29.63 3.97 -25.99
N SER A 27 -29.03 3.18 -25.13
CA SER A 27 -28.58 3.62 -23.81
C SER A 27 -27.68 4.81 -24.11
N THR A 28 -28.03 5.98 -23.60
CA THR A 28 -27.13 7.11 -23.57
C THR A 28 -26.03 6.68 -22.59
N SER A 29 -25.03 5.97 -23.12
CA SER A 29 -23.93 5.50 -22.28
C SER A 29 -23.35 6.72 -21.57
N ARG A 30 -23.32 6.67 -20.26
CA ARG A 30 -22.75 7.68 -19.40
C ARG A 30 -21.33 8.02 -19.87
N LYS A 31 -21.05 9.31 -20.13
CA LYS A 31 -19.77 9.75 -20.71
C LYS A 31 -18.66 9.86 -19.68
N TYR A 32 -18.98 9.94 -18.39
CA TYR A 32 -18.00 10.07 -17.30
C TYR A 32 -17.69 8.72 -16.64
N LEU A 33 -16.47 8.61 -16.14
CA LEU A 33 -15.98 7.46 -15.39
C LEU A 33 -16.46 7.54 -13.94
N VAL A 34 -16.85 6.38 -13.36
CA VAL A 34 -17.21 6.28 -11.95
C VAL A 34 -16.22 5.37 -11.22
N TYR A 35 -15.56 5.95 -10.22
CA TYR A 35 -14.64 5.25 -9.32
C TYR A 35 -15.22 5.14 -7.92
N ASN A 36 -15.22 3.92 -7.34
CA ASN A 36 -15.59 3.76 -5.95
C ASN A 36 -14.36 3.95 -5.04
N LEU A 37 -14.38 5.05 -4.28
CA LEU A 37 -13.36 5.37 -3.28
C LEU A 37 -13.51 4.53 -2.00
N GLY A 38 -14.70 4.03 -1.71
CA GLY A 38 -15.05 3.31 -0.51
C GLY A 38 -15.40 4.24 0.63
N GLU A 39 -14.45 4.83 1.28
CA GLU A 39 -14.65 5.75 2.40
C GLU A 39 -14.05 7.13 2.11
N LEU A 40 -14.81 8.18 2.43
CA LEU A 40 -14.35 9.56 2.25
C LEU A 40 -13.42 9.96 3.40
N PRO A 41 -12.36 10.75 3.15
CA PRO A 41 -11.52 11.29 4.20
C PRO A 41 -12.32 12.20 5.15
N GLU A 42 -11.96 12.19 6.42
CA GLU A 42 -12.53 13.12 7.40
C GLU A 42 -11.93 14.52 7.24
N ASP A 43 -10.67 14.58 6.86
CA ASP A 43 -9.88 15.80 6.71
C ASP A 43 -9.01 15.70 5.45
N LEU A 44 -8.99 16.73 4.62
CA LEU A 44 -8.13 16.76 3.42
C LEU A 44 -6.69 17.19 3.73
N LEU A 45 -6.39 17.70 4.91
CA LEU A 45 -5.04 18.03 5.35
C LEU A 45 -4.42 16.84 6.10
N MET A 46 -5.22 16.22 6.97
CA MET A 46 -4.83 15.18 7.91
C MET A 46 -5.51 13.86 7.55
N LEU A 47 -4.87 13.06 6.69
CA LEU A 47 -5.43 11.77 6.33
C LEU A 47 -5.39 10.76 7.48
N SER A 48 -6.38 9.88 7.53
CA SER A 48 -6.36 8.72 8.41
C SER A 48 -5.37 7.67 7.89
N ASN A 49 -4.76 6.87 8.80
CA ASN A 49 -3.92 5.74 8.40
C ASN A 49 -4.70 4.54 7.88
N ASN A 50 -6.01 4.60 7.91
CA ASN A 50 -6.85 3.42 7.75
C ASN A 50 -7.29 3.17 6.32
N ASN A 51 -7.30 4.21 5.46
CA ASN A 51 -7.78 4.10 4.11
C ASN A 51 -6.77 4.67 3.09
N ILE A 52 -6.09 3.79 2.39
CA ILE A 52 -5.12 4.17 1.33
C ILE A 52 -5.81 4.90 0.17
N ARG A 53 -7.12 4.70 -0.04
CA ARG A 53 -7.86 5.33 -1.15
C ARG A 53 -8.12 6.82 -0.94
N GLU A 54 -8.07 7.33 0.30
CA GLU A 54 -8.10 8.78 0.56
C GLU A 54 -7.03 9.54 -0.24
N LYS A 55 -5.88 8.92 -0.45
CA LYS A 55 -4.77 9.46 -1.25
C LYS A 55 -5.10 9.57 -2.73
N ASP A 56 -5.97 8.72 -3.26
CA ASP A 56 -6.44 8.79 -4.65
C ASP A 56 -7.25 10.08 -4.89
N LEU A 57 -8.06 10.48 -3.89
CA LEU A 57 -8.79 11.75 -3.94
C LEU A 57 -7.82 12.94 -3.88
N LEU A 58 -6.80 12.89 -3.01
CA LEU A 58 -5.79 13.96 -2.97
C LEU A 58 -5.07 14.13 -4.31
N LEU A 59 -4.68 13.01 -4.96
CA LEU A 59 -4.03 13.05 -6.27
C LEU A 59 -4.94 13.58 -7.39
N ALA A 60 -6.25 13.43 -7.24
CA ALA A 60 -7.21 14.04 -8.16
C ALA A 60 -7.38 15.55 -7.93
N LEU A 61 -7.27 16.03 -6.69
CA LEU A 61 -7.58 17.41 -6.32
C LEU A 61 -6.37 18.33 -6.21
N PHE A 62 -5.18 17.77 -5.95
CA PHE A 62 -3.98 18.55 -5.62
C PHE A 62 -2.74 18.04 -6.35
N GLU A 63 -1.76 18.92 -6.53
CA GLU A 63 -0.47 18.62 -7.17
C GLU A 63 0.70 19.03 -6.27
N GLY A 64 1.86 18.39 -6.41
CA GLY A 64 3.07 18.66 -5.63
C GLY A 64 4.16 19.43 -6.39
N LEU A 65 5.30 19.66 -5.71
CA LEU A 65 6.52 20.16 -6.36
C LEU A 65 7.01 19.21 -7.44
N VAL A 66 7.01 17.93 -7.12
CA VAL A 66 7.36 16.80 -7.98
C VAL A 66 6.23 15.76 -7.93
N ARG A 67 6.21 14.85 -8.86
CA ARG A 67 5.20 13.79 -8.94
C ARG A 67 5.80 12.49 -9.48
N GLU A 68 5.15 11.39 -9.22
CA GLU A 68 5.45 10.11 -9.87
C GLU A 68 4.71 10.03 -11.21
N ASP A 69 5.43 9.70 -12.28
CA ASP A 69 4.85 9.47 -13.61
C ASP A 69 4.31 8.04 -13.76
N LYS A 70 3.77 7.72 -14.93
CA LYS A 70 3.23 6.38 -15.24
C LYS A 70 4.26 5.25 -15.25
N ASN A 71 5.55 5.58 -15.29
CA ASN A 71 6.64 4.61 -15.24
C ASN A 71 7.24 4.48 -13.83
N GLY A 72 6.65 5.17 -12.83
CA GLY A 72 7.14 5.19 -11.45
C GLY A 72 8.39 6.06 -11.25
N GLN A 73 8.69 6.97 -12.20
CA GLN A 73 9.80 7.89 -12.07
C GLN A 73 9.35 9.20 -11.44
N ILE A 74 10.20 9.76 -10.57
CA ILE A 74 9.94 11.08 -10.00
C ILE A 74 10.34 12.15 -11.01
N VAL A 75 9.37 12.96 -11.40
CA VAL A 75 9.54 14.02 -12.39
C VAL A 75 9.07 15.37 -11.83
N PRO A 76 9.58 16.50 -12.36
CA PRO A 76 9.08 17.82 -12.02
C PRO A 76 7.57 17.95 -12.26
N ALA A 77 6.87 18.65 -11.33
CA ALA A 77 5.44 18.95 -11.43
C ALA A 77 5.20 20.47 -11.38
N MET A 78 4.78 21.04 -10.23
CA MET A 78 4.69 22.49 -10.12
C MET A 78 6.06 23.16 -10.15
N ALA A 79 7.11 22.50 -9.67
CA ALA A 79 8.47 22.88 -10.02
C ALA A 79 8.72 22.57 -11.51
N GLU A 80 9.27 23.52 -12.26
CA GLU A 80 9.74 23.31 -13.62
C GLU A 80 11.08 22.55 -13.61
N THR A 81 11.96 22.91 -12.67
CA THR A 81 13.25 22.26 -12.42
C THR A 81 13.54 22.21 -10.92
N PHE A 82 14.44 21.32 -10.55
CA PHE A 82 15.07 21.35 -9.25
C PHE A 82 16.57 21.07 -9.38
N GLU A 83 17.35 21.63 -8.47
CA GLU A 83 18.79 21.44 -8.36
C GLU A 83 19.11 20.95 -6.94
N VAL A 84 20.15 20.13 -6.83
CA VAL A 84 20.65 19.61 -5.57
C VAL A 84 22.14 19.93 -5.47
N THR A 85 22.58 20.43 -4.33
CA THR A 85 24.00 20.69 -4.08
C THR A 85 24.82 19.39 -4.11
N GLU A 86 26.13 19.49 -4.37
CA GLU A 86 27.04 18.33 -4.47
C GLU A 86 27.09 17.48 -3.19
N ASP A 87 26.80 18.10 -2.03
CA ASP A 87 26.72 17.40 -0.75
C ASP A 87 25.35 16.73 -0.52
N GLY A 88 24.39 16.88 -1.45
CA GLY A 88 23.06 16.25 -1.40
C GLY A 88 22.14 16.80 -0.32
N ILE A 89 22.43 18.01 0.25
CA ILE A 89 21.72 18.53 1.41
C ILE A 89 20.74 19.63 1.03
N GLU A 90 21.06 20.48 0.06
CA GLU A 90 20.22 21.62 -0.29
C GLU A 90 19.54 21.43 -1.64
N TYR A 91 18.22 21.61 -1.65
CA TYR A 91 17.36 21.48 -2.81
C TYR A 91 16.78 22.83 -3.18
N THR A 92 16.99 23.27 -4.41
CA THR A 92 16.40 24.49 -4.97
C THR A 92 15.37 24.14 -6.02
N PHE A 93 14.11 24.47 -5.78
CA PHE A 93 13.01 24.26 -6.72
C PHE A 93 12.66 25.57 -7.42
N LYS A 94 12.63 25.56 -8.75
CA LYS A 94 12.13 26.67 -9.57
C LYS A 94 10.72 26.36 -10.02
N LEU A 95 9.73 27.12 -9.54
CA LEU A 95 8.34 26.95 -9.92
C LEU A 95 8.10 27.40 -11.36
N ARG A 96 7.11 26.80 -12.03
CA ARG A 96 6.59 27.26 -13.31
C ARG A 96 5.99 28.65 -13.17
N LYS A 97 6.10 29.48 -14.21
CA LYS A 97 5.62 30.86 -14.16
C LYS A 97 4.11 31.01 -14.18
N ASP A 98 3.39 30.08 -14.81
CA ASP A 98 1.95 30.22 -15.10
C ASP A 98 1.12 29.15 -14.36
N ILE A 99 1.46 28.87 -13.11
CA ILE A 99 0.70 27.95 -12.26
C ILE A 99 -0.31 28.70 -11.38
N HIS A 100 -1.55 28.19 -11.40
CA HIS A 100 -2.65 28.83 -10.69
C HIS A 100 -3.48 27.78 -9.94
N TYR A 101 -4.05 28.21 -8.84
CA TYR A 101 -5.16 27.50 -8.23
C TYR A 101 -6.43 27.57 -9.10
N SER A 102 -7.41 26.72 -8.80
CA SER A 102 -8.69 26.68 -9.51
C SER A 102 -9.48 27.99 -9.45
N ASP A 103 -9.29 28.77 -8.38
CA ASP A 103 -9.88 30.11 -8.20
C ASP A 103 -9.19 31.21 -9.05
N GLY A 104 -8.10 30.85 -9.75
CA GLY A 104 -7.32 31.74 -10.60
C GLY A 104 -6.22 32.51 -9.87
N THR A 105 -6.04 32.34 -8.55
CA THR A 105 -4.90 32.91 -7.84
C THR A 105 -3.61 32.22 -8.23
N GLU A 106 -2.53 32.98 -8.39
CA GLU A 106 -1.20 32.48 -8.73
C GLU A 106 -0.62 31.66 -7.58
N ILE A 107 0.04 30.54 -7.90
CA ILE A 107 0.76 29.70 -6.93
C ILE A 107 2.21 30.19 -6.84
N LYS A 108 2.65 30.53 -5.62
CA LYS A 108 3.96 31.04 -5.32
C LYS A 108 4.74 30.15 -4.37
N ALA A 109 6.05 30.32 -4.29
CA ALA A 109 6.92 29.57 -3.38
C ALA A 109 6.50 29.73 -1.91
N ILE A 110 5.97 30.90 -1.53
CA ILE A 110 5.47 31.14 -0.17
C ILE A 110 4.25 30.26 0.19
N ASP A 111 3.48 29.79 -0.80
CA ASP A 111 2.35 28.90 -0.53
C ASP A 111 2.81 27.52 -0.08
N PHE A 112 3.91 27.03 -0.63
CA PHE A 112 4.57 25.81 -0.15
C PHE A 112 5.13 25.97 1.27
N VAL A 113 5.72 27.11 1.58
CA VAL A 113 6.21 27.42 2.95
C VAL A 113 5.06 27.36 3.95
N ARG A 114 3.92 28.00 3.62
CA ARG A 114 2.71 27.98 4.46
C ARG A 114 2.11 26.58 4.60
N PHE A 115 2.10 25.83 3.52
CA PHE A 115 1.61 24.45 3.52
C PHE A 115 2.49 23.56 4.41
N PHE A 116 3.81 23.60 4.28
CA PHE A 116 4.72 22.85 5.15
C PHE A 116 4.63 23.29 6.62
N TYR A 117 4.42 24.60 6.88
CA TYR A 117 4.12 25.07 8.22
C TYR A 117 2.88 24.38 8.80
N SER A 118 1.79 24.33 8.04
CA SER A 118 0.53 23.69 8.49
C SER A 118 0.73 22.21 8.79
N ILE A 119 1.37 21.46 7.88
CA ILE A 119 1.66 20.03 8.10
C ILE A 119 2.56 19.81 9.33
N LEU A 120 3.63 20.58 9.47
CA LEU A 120 4.59 20.45 10.58
C LEU A 120 4.03 20.92 11.93
N SER A 121 2.98 21.73 11.93
CA SER A 121 2.29 22.17 13.15
C SER A 121 1.42 21.07 13.79
N GLU A 122 1.05 20.04 13.02
CA GLU A 122 0.19 18.96 13.47
C GLU A 122 0.99 17.91 14.24
N LYS A 123 0.79 17.83 15.55
CA LYS A 123 1.59 16.94 16.43
C LYS A 123 1.20 15.47 16.34
N GLU A 124 -0.05 15.18 16.00
CA GLU A 124 -0.59 13.81 15.97
C GLU A 124 -0.50 13.16 14.58
N ASN A 125 0.00 13.92 13.59
CA ASN A 125 0.13 13.41 12.23
C ASN A 125 1.39 12.55 12.10
N ILE A 126 1.21 11.25 11.94
CA ILE A 126 2.32 10.31 11.77
C ILE A 126 3.14 10.53 10.49
N PHE A 127 2.52 11.15 9.46
CA PHE A 127 3.22 11.47 8.20
C PHE A 127 4.22 12.60 8.35
N VAL A 128 4.10 13.42 9.40
CA VAL A 128 5.05 14.52 9.70
C VAL A 128 6.47 14.01 9.91
N GLU A 129 6.64 12.78 10.44
CA GLU A 129 7.97 12.20 10.65
C GLU A 129 8.76 12.07 9.33
N GLN A 130 8.09 11.97 8.19
CA GLN A 130 8.76 11.93 6.87
C GLN A 130 9.50 13.24 6.55
N LEU A 131 9.03 14.35 7.12
CA LEU A 131 9.65 15.67 6.96
C LEU A 131 10.76 15.95 7.98
N TYR A 132 11.01 15.06 8.94
CA TYR A 132 12.07 15.26 9.94
C TYR A 132 13.49 15.20 9.36
N CYS A 133 13.64 14.77 8.12
CA CYS A 133 14.89 14.91 7.36
C CYS A 133 15.21 16.39 7.06
N ILE A 134 14.24 17.29 7.05
CA ILE A 134 14.43 18.74 6.84
C ILE A 134 15.01 19.36 8.12
N PHE A 135 16.02 20.22 7.95
CA PHE A 135 16.69 20.89 9.06
C PHE A 135 15.70 21.72 9.90
N GLY A 136 15.69 21.46 11.20
CA GLY A 136 14.81 22.14 12.15
C GLY A 136 13.37 21.60 12.21
N ALA A 137 12.89 20.82 11.25
CA ALA A 137 11.50 20.37 11.17
C ALA A 137 11.06 19.56 12.40
N LYS A 138 11.87 18.62 12.86
CA LYS A 138 11.61 17.82 14.06
C LYS A 138 11.51 18.68 15.32
N ASP A 139 12.46 19.60 15.52
CA ASP A 139 12.49 20.44 16.70
C ASP A 139 11.34 21.47 16.72
N PHE A 140 10.93 21.94 15.54
CA PHE A 140 9.72 22.75 15.41
C PHE A 140 8.46 21.97 15.79
N ASN A 141 8.26 20.78 15.21
CA ASN A 141 7.09 19.95 15.51
C ASN A 141 7.03 19.57 17.01
N MET A 142 8.18 19.36 17.65
CA MET A 142 8.29 19.14 19.11
C MET A 142 8.10 20.43 19.95
N GLY A 143 7.92 21.59 19.32
CA GLY A 143 7.73 22.88 20.02
C GLY A 143 9.00 23.46 20.65
N LYS A 144 10.20 23.02 20.25
CA LYS A 144 11.50 23.50 20.80
C LYS A 144 12.00 24.77 20.13
N ILE A 145 11.63 25.02 18.88
CA ILE A 145 12.03 26.16 18.07
C ILE A 145 10.85 26.73 17.31
N GLY A 146 10.94 28.00 16.85
CA GLY A 146 9.98 28.60 15.94
C GLY A 146 10.22 28.13 14.48
N PHE A 147 9.19 28.28 13.62
CA PHE A 147 9.24 27.85 12.24
C PHE A 147 10.27 28.60 11.38
N GLU A 148 10.61 29.83 11.78
CA GLU A 148 11.66 30.64 11.14
C GLU A 148 13.05 29.99 11.18
N LYS A 149 13.24 28.96 12.00
CA LYS A 149 14.46 28.13 12.06
C LYS A 149 14.37 26.83 11.27
N VAL A 150 13.21 26.55 10.68
CA VAL A 150 13.05 25.41 9.76
C VAL A 150 13.56 25.82 8.38
N ALA A 151 14.41 25.01 7.79
CA ALA A 151 15.05 25.34 6.51
C ALA A 151 14.15 25.05 5.30
N ILE A 152 13.01 25.75 5.24
CA ILE A 152 12.09 25.80 4.10
C ILE A 152 11.85 27.29 3.81
N VAL A 153 12.42 27.80 2.72
CA VAL A 153 12.49 29.25 2.47
C VAL A 153 12.06 29.60 1.04
N ALA A 154 11.08 30.48 0.91
CA ALA A 154 10.80 31.13 -0.37
C ALA A 154 11.80 32.28 -0.57
N LYS A 155 12.73 32.13 -1.50
CA LYS A 155 13.74 33.16 -1.84
C LYS A 155 13.12 34.32 -2.63
N ASP A 156 12.19 33.97 -3.49
CA ASP A 156 11.37 34.87 -4.29
C ASP A 156 10.02 34.17 -4.60
N ASP A 157 9.17 34.78 -5.42
CA ASP A 157 7.86 34.24 -5.77
C ASP A 157 7.92 32.84 -6.45
N LEU A 158 9.01 32.53 -7.14
CA LEU A 158 9.16 31.31 -7.93
C LEU A 158 10.27 30.37 -7.43
N THR A 159 11.01 30.74 -6.38
CA THR A 159 12.14 29.94 -5.89
C THR A 159 11.91 29.47 -4.47
N LEU A 160 11.83 28.16 -4.27
CA LEU A 160 11.75 27.50 -2.96
C LEU A 160 13.05 26.78 -2.68
N GLU A 161 13.67 27.05 -1.54
CA GLU A 161 14.81 26.26 -1.03
C GLU A 161 14.41 25.42 0.16
N ILE A 162 14.91 24.17 0.17
CA ILE A 162 14.74 23.24 1.30
C ILE A 162 16.10 22.62 1.62
N ARG A 163 16.53 22.73 2.88
CA ARG A 163 17.78 22.14 3.34
C ARG A 163 17.52 21.00 4.31
N LEU A 164 18.22 19.88 4.10
CA LEU A 164 18.14 18.66 4.89
C LEU A 164 19.18 18.65 6.03
N ASN A 165 18.97 17.76 7.01
CA ASN A 165 19.94 17.47 8.08
C ASN A 165 21.17 16.71 7.57
N SER A 166 20.96 15.86 6.56
CA SER A 166 21.96 14.99 5.90
C SER A 166 21.47 14.62 4.51
N PRO A 167 22.35 14.15 3.61
CA PRO A 167 21.93 13.65 2.31
C PRO A 167 20.84 12.60 2.42
N ASN A 168 19.81 12.72 1.58
CA ASN A 168 18.68 11.79 1.56
C ASN A 168 18.28 11.48 0.12
N ASP A 169 18.63 10.30 -0.37
CA ASP A 169 18.38 9.84 -1.74
C ASP A 169 16.88 9.72 -2.06
N TYR A 170 16.03 9.68 -1.03
CA TYR A 170 14.58 9.50 -1.16
C TYR A 170 13.77 10.78 -0.91
N PHE A 171 14.43 11.93 -0.77
CA PHE A 171 13.72 13.17 -0.45
C PHE A 171 12.71 13.57 -1.54
N LEU A 172 13.07 13.41 -2.82
CA LEU A 172 12.14 13.66 -3.92
C LEU A 172 10.96 12.68 -3.92
N ASN A 173 11.20 11.42 -3.57
CA ASN A 173 10.13 10.44 -3.39
C ASN A 173 9.20 10.85 -2.23
N THR A 174 9.76 11.33 -1.12
CA THR A 174 8.98 11.91 -0.02
C THR A 174 8.09 13.04 -0.53
N LEU A 175 8.66 13.99 -1.28
CA LEU A 175 7.92 15.14 -1.82
C LEU A 175 6.85 14.76 -2.86
N SER A 176 6.96 13.59 -3.51
CA SER A 176 5.95 13.09 -4.44
C SER A 176 4.76 12.40 -3.75
N SER A 177 4.84 12.19 -2.44
CA SER A 177 3.75 11.59 -1.66
C SER A 177 2.45 12.40 -1.80
N PRO A 178 1.29 11.74 -1.98
CA PRO A 178 0.00 12.42 -2.07
C PRO A 178 -0.30 13.37 -0.90
N ILE A 179 0.22 13.04 0.30
CA ILE A 179 0.04 13.88 1.49
C ILE A 179 0.82 15.19 1.44
N LEU A 180 1.81 15.31 0.55
CA LEU A 180 2.63 16.50 0.35
C LEU A 180 2.26 17.30 -0.91
N THR A 181 1.15 16.96 -1.56
CA THR A 181 0.55 17.79 -2.60
C THR A 181 0.03 19.09 -1.99
N LEU A 182 0.16 20.22 -2.72
CA LEU A 182 -0.10 21.55 -2.21
C LEU A 182 -1.58 21.82 -1.95
N ARG A 183 -1.95 22.09 -0.71
CA ARG A 183 -3.25 22.64 -0.27
C ARG A 183 -3.08 24.10 0.15
N LYS A 184 -4.01 24.94 -0.27
CA LYS A 184 -4.06 26.34 0.16
C LYS A 184 -4.69 26.39 1.56
N CYS A 185 -3.87 26.46 2.60
CA CYS A 185 -4.27 26.29 4.00
C CYS A 185 -5.01 27.51 4.62
N ASN A 186 -5.70 28.29 3.81
CA ASN A 186 -6.61 29.36 4.27
C ASN A 186 -8.09 28.88 4.33
N SER A 187 -8.38 27.66 3.89
CA SER A 187 -9.69 27.00 3.96
C SER A 187 -9.68 25.92 5.04
N ASP A 188 -10.83 25.71 5.66
CA ASP A 188 -10.98 24.62 6.64
C ASP A 188 -11.04 23.26 5.91
N MET A 189 -9.95 22.50 6.00
CA MET A 189 -9.82 21.18 5.36
C MET A 189 -10.57 20.07 6.11
N LYS A 190 -11.02 20.33 7.37
CA LYS A 190 -11.86 19.38 8.14
C LYS A 190 -13.31 19.43 7.69
N ASN A 191 -13.81 20.64 7.40
CA ASN A 191 -15.19 20.83 6.92
C ASN A 191 -15.31 20.78 5.39
N TRP A 192 -14.33 20.21 4.71
CA TRP A 192 -14.23 20.23 3.26
C TRP A 192 -15.48 19.73 2.51
N LYS A 193 -16.27 18.85 3.12
CA LYS A 193 -17.50 18.31 2.52
C LYS A 193 -18.60 19.37 2.38
N ASP A 194 -18.63 20.34 3.26
CA ASP A 194 -19.56 21.46 3.23
C ASP A 194 -18.97 22.66 2.47
N ASP A 195 -17.65 22.90 2.66
CA ASP A 195 -16.93 24.08 2.18
C ASP A 195 -16.17 23.83 0.85
N TYR A 196 -16.39 22.71 0.16
CA TYR A 196 -15.65 22.33 -1.05
C TYR A 196 -15.61 23.40 -2.15
N ARG A 197 -16.61 24.30 -2.22
CA ARG A 197 -16.64 25.40 -3.19
C ARG A 197 -15.65 26.53 -2.88
N GLU A 198 -15.21 26.62 -1.65
CA GLU A 198 -14.25 27.63 -1.19
C GLU A 198 -12.81 27.14 -1.27
N ILE A 199 -12.61 25.84 -1.51
CA ILE A 199 -11.28 25.26 -1.64
C ILE A 199 -10.67 25.66 -2.98
N ALA A 200 -9.47 26.20 -2.94
CA ALA A 200 -8.65 26.46 -4.11
C ALA A 200 -7.82 25.22 -4.44
N TYR A 201 -8.25 24.47 -5.46
CA TYR A 201 -7.62 23.24 -5.89
C TYR A 201 -6.37 23.51 -6.74
N SER A 202 -5.31 22.76 -6.51
CA SER A 202 -4.05 22.88 -7.26
C SER A 202 -3.85 21.78 -8.30
N GLY A 203 -4.67 20.73 -8.29
CA GLY A 203 -4.55 19.54 -9.10
C GLY A 203 -5.42 19.49 -10.37
N PRO A 204 -5.48 18.30 -11.00
CA PRO A 204 -6.16 18.10 -12.29
C PRO A 204 -7.68 18.28 -12.26
N PHE A 205 -8.32 18.07 -11.11
CA PHE A 205 -9.76 18.17 -10.95
C PHE A 205 -10.15 19.11 -9.81
N THR A 206 -11.39 19.56 -9.84
CA THR A 206 -12.07 20.33 -8.78
C THR A 206 -13.35 19.61 -8.39
N ILE A 207 -13.83 19.79 -7.17
CA ILE A 207 -15.13 19.29 -6.76
C ILE A 207 -16.22 20.22 -7.31
N LYS A 208 -17.14 19.67 -8.09
CA LYS A 208 -18.33 20.36 -8.61
C LYS A 208 -19.47 20.30 -7.60
N ASP A 209 -19.70 19.11 -7.04
CA ASP A 209 -20.80 18.85 -6.14
C ASP A 209 -20.53 17.61 -5.28
N ILE A 210 -21.10 17.61 -4.07
CA ILE A 210 -21.15 16.45 -3.18
C ILE A 210 -22.62 16.23 -2.85
N ASN A 211 -23.17 15.08 -3.25
CA ASN A 211 -24.56 14.78 -2.98
C ASN A 211 -24.78 14.21 -1.57
N LYS A 212 -26.04 13.98 -1.19
CA LYS A 212 -26.42 13.47 0.14
C LYS A 212 -25.93 12.06 0.44
N GLU A 213 -25.66 11.29 -0.58
CA GLU A 213 -25.11 9.93 -0.52
C GLU A 213 -23.58 9.94 -0.36
N GLY A 214 -22.94 11.12 -0.40
CA GLY A 214 -21.50 11.29 -0.31
C GLY A 214 -20.79 11.01 -1.65
N GLU A 215 -21.50 11.04 -2.76
CA GLU A 215 -20.87 10.94 -4.08
C GLU A 215 -20.31 12.30 -4.50
N ILE A 216 -19.07 12.30 -5.00
CA ILE A 216 -18.33 13.51 -5.36
C ILE A 216 -18.26 13.62 -6.89
N SER A 217 -18.92 14.62 -7.45
CA SER A 217 -18.76 14.99 -8.86
C SER A 217 -17.50 15.84 -9.03
N LEU A 218 -16.57 15.38 -9.86
CA LEU A 218 -15.32 16.06 -10.18
C LEU A 218 -15.38 16.65 -11.58
N LEU A 219 -14.89 17.88 -11.75
CA LEU A 219 -14.69 18.54 -13.03
C LEU A 219 -13.22 18.79 -13.30
N LYS A 220 -12.80 18.66 -14.55
CA LYS A 220 -11.49 19.04 -15.03
C LYS A 220 -11.15 20.48 -14.64
N ASN A 221 -10.03 20.67 -13.96
CA ASN A 221 -9.55 22.00 -13.57
C ASN A 221 -8.97 22.73 -14.79
N LYS A 222 -9.70 23.73 -15.28
CA LYS A 222 -9.30 24.54 -16.46
C LYS A 222 -8.07 25.43 -16.19
N LYS A 223 -7.69 25.61 -14.93
CA LYS A 223 -6.51 26.39 -14.51
C LYS A 223 -5.30 25.51 -14.25
N TYR A 224 -5.46 24.18 -14.23
CA TYR A 224 -4.35 23.25 -14.01
C TYR A 224 -3.29 23.39 -15.12
N TRP A 225 -2.02 23.44 -14.74
CA TRP A 225 -0.91 23.67 -15.66
C TRP A 225 -0.80 22.61 -16.78
N ARG A 226 -1.18 21.36 -16.50
CA ARG A 226 -1.23 20.25 -17.45
C ARG A 226 -2.64 19.93 -17.97
N LYS A 227 -3.56 20.89 -17.91
CA LYS A 227 -4.96 20.67 -18.32
C LYS A 227 -5.16 20.01 -19.68
N ASN A 228 -4.24 20.23 -20.63
CA ASN A 228 -4.32 19.65 -21.97
C ASN A 228 -4.03 18.14 -22.00
N GLU A 229 -3.40 17.61 -20.97
CA GLU A 229 -3.11 16.18 -20.83
C GLU A 229 -4.25 15.44 -20.08
N ILE A 230 -5.10 16.15 -19.36
CA ILE A 230 -6.25 15.56 -18.65
C ILE A 230 -7.33 15.20 -19.67
N VAL A 231 -7.66 13.91 -19.75
CA VAL A 231 -8.53 13.37 -20.80
C VAL A 231 -10.00 13.50 -20.43
N SER A 232 -10.39 13.13 -19.22
CA SER A 232 -11.77 13.20 -18.76
C SER A 232 -12.18 14.61 -18.35
N ASP A 233 -13.31 15.10 -18.87
CA ASP A 233 -13.85 16.39 -18.45
C ASP A 233 -14.60 16.31 -17.11
N GLU A 234 -15.21 15.16 -16.82
CA GLU A 234 -15.99 14.90 -15.60
C GLU A 234 -15.74 13.46 -15.10
N MET A 235 -15.74 13.28 -13.80
CA MET A 235 -15.67 11.99 -13.12
C MET A 235 -16.60 11.98 -11.91
N LEU A 236 -17.03 10.79 -11.50
CA LEU A 236 -17.80 10.60 -10.27
C LEU A 236 -17.01 9.67 -9.32
N PHE A 237 -16.79 10.11 -8.09
CA PHE A 237 -16.27 9.27 -7.04
C PHE A 237 -17.42 8.89 -6.09
N THR A 238 -17.65 7.59 -5.92
CA THR A 238 -18.65 7.06 -5.00
C THR A 238 -18.01 6.62 -3.68
N SER A 239 -18.81 6.52 -2.62
CA SER A 239 -18.35 6.15 -1.26
C SER A 239 -19.05 4.90 -0.71
N ILE A 240 -19.13 3.86 -1.53
CA ILE A 240 -19.74 2.58 -1.14
C ILE A 240 -18.73 1.81 -0.29
N LYS A 241 -18.97 1.70 1.03
CA LYS A 241 -18.07 1.03 1.98
C LYS A 241 -18.13 -0.50 1.92
N ASP A 242 -19.27 -1.05 1.55
CA ASP A 242 -19.51 -2.48 1.48
C ASP A 242 -18.95 -3.06 0.18
N GLU A 243 -18.02 -4.01 0.29
CA GLU A 243 -17.31 -4.62 -0.84
C GLU A 243 -18.25 -5.40 -1.75
N GLU A 244 -19.23 -6.14 -1.19
CA GLU A 244 -20.20 -6.93 -1.96
C GLU A 244 -21.17 -6.01 -2.72
N LYS A 245 -21.60 -4.89 -2.10
CA LYS A 245 -22.40 -3.88 -2.80
C LYS A 245 -21.61 -3.19 -3.89
N THR A 246 -20.33 -2.92 -3.67
CA THR A 246 -19.44 -2.35 -4.69
C THR A 246 -19.35 -3.29 -5.88
N LEU A 247 -19.11 -4.58 -5.64
CA LEU A 247 -19.06 -5.60 -6.67
C LEU A 247 -20.38 -5.72 -7.42
N ALA A 248 -21.51 -5.78 -6.72
CA ALA A 248 -22.83 -5.83 -7.34
C ALA A 248 -23.09 -4.61 -8.25
N ASN A 249 -22.69 -3.40 -7.84
CA ASN A 249 -22.77 -2.20 -8.67
C ASN A 249 -21.80 -2.22 -9.86
N PHE A 250 -20.66 -2.90 -9.73
CA PHE A 250 -19.70 -3.09 -10.82
C PHE A 250 -20.19 -4.13 -11.85
N GLU A 251 -20.79 -5.23 -11.40
CA GLU A 251 -21.27 -6.31 -12.28
C GLU A 251 -22.58 -6.02 -12.98
N THR A 252 -23.34 -5.03 -12.50
CA THR A 252 -24.59 -4.62 -13.18
C THR A 252 -24.31 -4.32 -14.65
N THR A 253 -25.08 -4.95 -15.54
CA THR A 253 -24.89 -4.82 -16.99
C THR A 253 -25.03 -3.38 -17.45
N GLU A 254 -24.26 -2.99 -18.46
CA GLU A 254 -24.21 -1.64 -19.04
C GLU A 254 -25.56 -1.05 -19.48
N TYR A 255 -26.61 -1.86 -19.49
CA TYR A 255 -27.95 -1.49 -19.96
C TYR A 255 -28.90 -1.01 -18.85
N SER A 256 -28.49 -1.08 -17.57
CA SER A 256 -29.24 -0.45 -16.49
C SER A 256 -28.64 0.94 -16.21
N GLU A 257 -29.48 1.97 -16.18
CA GLU A 257 -29.10 3.30 -15.68
C GLU A 257 -28.53 3.26 -14.24
N ASP A 258 -28.64 2.10 -13.60
CA ASP A 258 -28.25 1.81 -12.21
C ASP A 258 -26.83 1.27 -12.05
N SER A 259 -26.07 0.96 -13.11
CA SER A 259 -24.66 0.55 -12.99
C SER A 259 -23.82 1.73 -12.55
N LYS A 260 -23.46 1.76 -11.27
CA LYS A 260 -22.87 2.95 -10.64
C LYS A 260 -21.35 2.90 -10.48
N VAL A 261 -20.65 1.80 -10.80
CA VAL A 261 -19.21 1.65 -10.62
C VAL A 261 -18.54 1.14 -11.89
N ASP A 262 -17.54 1.87 -12.39
CA ASP A 262 -16.70 1.45 -13.52
C ASP A 262 -15.34 0.92 -13.05
N VAL A 263 -14.85 1.43 -11.91
CA VAL A 263 -13.56 1.09 -11.31
C VAL A 263 -13.71 1.01 -9.79
N PHE A 264 -13.10 0.02 -9.20
CA PHE A 264 -12.88 -0.08 -7.76
C PHE A 264 -11.62 -0.89 -7.46
N VAL A 265 -11.21 -0.93 -6.20
CA VAL A 265 -9.95 -1.57 -5.79
C VAL A 265 -10.21 -2.61 -4.71
N ASN A 266 -9.48 -3.73 -4.79
CA ASN A 266 -9.52 -4.83 -3.83
C ASN A 266 -10.93 -5.44 -3.70
N PRO A 267 -11.31 -6.29 -4.66
CA PRO A 267 -12.60 -6.98 -4.65
C PRO A 267 -12.73 -7.94 -3.45
N PRO A 268 -13.96 -8.37 -3.11
CA PRO A 268 -14.15 -9.45 -2.16
C PRO A 268 -13.27 -10.65 -2.50
N ILE A 269 -12.64 -11.27 -1.50
CA ILE A 269 -11.68 -12.36 -1.69
C ILE A 269 -12.31 -13.54 -2.43
N SER A 270 -13.60 -13.82 -2.15
CA SER A 270 -14.37 -14.88 -2.79
C SER A 270 -14.44 -14.73 -4.32
N GLU A 271 -14.46 -13.51 -4.81
CA GLU A 271 -14.70 -13.17 -6.21
C GLU A 271 -13.43 -12.80 -6.99
N GLY A 272 -12.31 -12.56 -6.28
CA GLY A 272 -11.05 -12.14 -6.91
C GLY A 272 -10.58 -13.11 -8.02
N ILE A 273 -10.73 -14.43 -7.82
CA ILE A 273 -10.35 -15.44 -8.81
C ILE A 273 -11.26 -15.37 -10.04
N SER A 274 -12.57 -15.24 -9.85
CA SER A 274 -13.55 -15.14 -10.94
C SER A 274 -13.28 -13.90 -11.80
N LEU A 275 -13.13 -12.74 -11.17
CA LEU A 275 -12.83 -11.48 -11.83
C LEU A 275 -11.49 -11.51 -12.60
N SER A 276 -10.49 -12.21 -12.04
CA SER A 276 -9.20 -12.40 -12.70
C SER A 276 -9.33 -13.28 -13.95
N MET A 277 -10.06 -14.38 -13.86
CA MET A 277 -10.35 -15.26 -15.02
C MET A 277 -11.09 -14.51 -16.13
N GLU A 278 -11.97 -13.58 -15.78
CA GLU A 278 -12.70 -12.73 -16.71
C GLU A 278 -11.86 -11.54 -17.22
N LYS A 279 -10.59 -11.44 -16.81
CA LYS A 279 -9.67 -10.33 -17.17
C LYS A 279 -10.18 -8.93 -16.77
N LYS A 280 -10.96 -8.87 -15.72
CA LYS A 280 -11.50 -7.63 -15.16
C LYS A 280 -10.58 -7.02 -14.10
N THR A 281 -9.47 -7.70 -13.74
CA THR A 281 -8.51 -7.25 -12.72
C THR A 281 -7.15 -6.93 -13.30
N ILE A 282 -6.46 -5.98 -12.65
CA ILE A 282 -5.03 -5.71 -12.82
C ILE A 282 -4.41 -5.74 -11.43
N ALA A 283 -3.50 -6.67 -11.18
CA ALA A 283 -2.79 -6.79 -9.92
C ALA A 283 -1.44 -6.08 -10.01
N ILE A 284 -1.17 -5.15 -9.11
CA ILE A 284 0.05 -4.34 -9.07
C ILE A 284 0.69 -4.50 -7.69
N PRO A 285 1.92 -5.06 -7.59
CA PRO A 285 2.65 -5.14 -6.33
C PRO A 285 2.88 -3.74 -5.74
N THR A 286 2.67 -3.63 -4.43
CA THR A 286 2.88 -2.38 -3.68
C THR A 286 4.18 -2.43 -2.87
N GLN A 287 4.43 -1.37 -2.09
CA GLN A 287 5.52 -1.33 -1.10
C GLN A 287 5.11 -1.93 0.26
N SER A 288 3.95 -2.56 0.34
CA SER A 288 3.42 -3.19 1.56
C SER A 288 3.76 -4.67 1.61
N MET A 289 4.30 -5.13 2.72
CA MET A 289 4.73 -6.51 2.92
C MET A 289 4.33 -7.05 4.28
N TYR A 290 3.95 -8.33 4.33
CA TYR A 290 3.69 -9.05 5.58
C TYR A 290 4.90 -9.87 6.01
N TYR A 291 5.14 -9.87 7.33
CA TYR A 291 6.24 -10.56 7.99
C TYR A 291 5.77 -11.40 9.17
N LEU A 292 6.46 -12.51 9.42
CA LEU A 292 6.49 -13.14 10.73
C LEU A 292 7.68 -12.57 11.49
N ASN A 293 7.42 -11.73 12.47
CA ASN A 293 8.45 -11.09 13.30
C ASN A 293 8.62 -11.89 14.60
N PHE A 294 9.84 -12.26 14.92
CA PHE A 294 10.15 -13.04 16.12
C PHE A 294 10.47 -12.13 17.30
N ASN A 295 9.86 -12.39 18.44
CA ASN A 295 10.23 -11.74 19.69
C ASN A 295 11.50 -12.40 20.26
N LEU A 296 12.66 -11.79 19.99
CA LEU A 296 13.96 -12.31 20.43
C LEU A 296 14.19 -12.11 21.94
N ASN A 297 13.30 -11.42 22.64
CA ASN A 297 13.28 -11.33 24.10
C ASN A 297 12.38 -12.40 24.74
N SER A 298 11.67 -13.21 23.94
CA SER A 298 10.90 -14.36 24.42
C SER A 298 11.83 -15.42 25.01
N LYS A 299 11.32 -16.16 25.99
CA LYS A 299 11.99 -17.34 26.54
C LYS A 299 11.55 -18.65 25.89
N GLY A 300 10.75 -18.54 24.83
CA GLY A 300 10.22 -19.64 24.06
C GLY A 300 11.19 -20.18 22.98
N PRO A 301 10.71 -21.12 22.14
CA PRO A 301 11.50 -21.73 21.07
C PRO A 301 12.12 -20.73 20.10
N VAL A 302 11.46 -19.62 19.85
CA VAL A 302 11.90 -18.60 18.87
C VAL A 302 13.13 -17.79 19.30
N GLU A 303 13.57 -17.89 20.58
CA GLU A 303 14.83 -17.34 21.04
C GLU A 303 16.03 -17.98 20.29
N ASP A 304 15.91 -19.29 19.98
CA ASP A 304 16.94 -20.03 19.27
C ASP A 304 16.88 -19.81 17.76
N ASN A 305 18.01 -19.42 17.17
CA ASN A 305 18.10 -19.18 15.73
C ASN A 305 17.84 -20.45 14.89
N ASN A 306 18.21 -21.64 15.37
CA ASN A 306 17.91 -22.88 14.67
C ASN A 306 16.40 -23.11 14.60
N PHE A 307 15.66 -22.79 15.67
CA PHE A 307 14.21 -22.92 15.64
C PHE A 307 13.54 -21.92 14.68
N ARG A 308 14.01 -20.67 14.64
CA ARG A 308 13.54 -19.71 13.62
C ARG A 308 13.81 -20.20 12.21
N ASN A 309 14.96 -20.84 11.98
CA ASN A 309 15.29 -21.49 10.71
C ASN A 309 14.41 -22.71 10.41
N VAL A 310 13.90 -23.44 11.43
CA VAL A 310 12.87 -24.47 11.21
C VAL A 310 11.64 -23.83 10.60
N ILE A 311 11.10 -22.76 11.21
CA ILE A 311 9.92 -22.05 10.71
C ILE A 311 10.15 -21.52 9.28
N ASN A 312 11.30 -20.90 9.03
CA ASN A 312 11.68 -20.40 7.72
C ASN A 312 11.74 -21.51 6.65
N ALA A 313 12.21 -22.69 7.04
CA ALA A 313 12.33 -23.81 6.11
C ALA A 313 10.99 -24.47 5.79
N ILE A 314 10.03 -24.49 6.71
CA ILE A 314 8.77 -25.22 6.53
C ILE A 314 7.61 -24.36 6.03
N ILE A 315 7.71 -23.04 6.14
CA ILE A 315 6.65 -22.14 5.65
C ILE A 315 6.58 -22.18 4.13
N SER A 316 5.41 -22.53 3.61
CA SER A 316 5.13 -22.47 2.16
C SER A 316 4.38 -21.18 1.84
N LYS A 317 5.09 -20.17 1.34
CA LYS A 317 4.52 -18.87 0.97
C LYS A 317 3.56 -19.01 -0.21
N GLU A 318 3.89 -19.86 -1.18
CA GLU A 318 3.03 -20.16 -2.32
C GLU A 318 1.69 -20.75 -1.87
N PHE A 319 1.71 -21.71 -0.94
CA PHE A 319 0.48 -22.30 -0.40
C PHE A 319 -0.39 -21.25 0.31
N ILE A 320 0.22 -20.39 1.10
CA ILE A 320 -0.48 -19.30 1.81
C ILE A 320 -1.18 -18.38 0.79
N ILE A 321 -0.48 -17.99 -0.27
CA ILE A 321 -1.03 -17.10 -1.30
C ILE A 321 -2.15 -17.79 -2.09
N GLN A 322 -2.01 -19.06 -2.43
CA GLN A 322 -3.08 -19.82 -3.10
C GLN A 322 -4.37 -19.87 -2.28
N THR A 323 -4.24 -19.87 -0.93
CA THR A 323 -5.38 -19.87 -0.01
C THR A 323 -6.11 -18.52 0.02
N ILE A 324 -5.38 -17.43 -0.27
CA ILE A 324 -5.93 -16.07 -0.25
C ILE A 324 -6.57 -15.72 -1.60
N SER A 325 -5.76 -15.56 -2.59
CA SER A 325 -5.99 -15.35 -4.04
C SER A 325 -4.66 -14.92 -4.66
N LYS A 326 -4.31 -15.47 -5.81
CA LYS A 326 -3.06 -15.14 -6.51
C LYS A 326 -2.92 -13.66 -6.87
N ASP A 327 -4.03 -12.97 -7.09
CA ASP A 327 -4.01 -11.56 -7.49
C ASP A 327 -3.81 -10.62 -6.30
N LEU A 328 -4.16 -11.01 -5.08
CA LEU A 328 -4.04 -10.16 -3.89
C LEU A 328 -2.62 -10.05 -3.34
N ALA A 329 -1.75 -11.00 -3.69
CA ALA A 329 -0.40 -11.03 -3.16
C ALA A 329 0.59 -11.78 -4.06
N VAL A 330 1.88 -11.52 -3.88
CA VAL A 330 2.98 -12.31 -4.45
C VAL A 330 3.93 -12.77 -3.34
N PRO A 331 4.55 -13.97 -3.45
CA PRO A 331 5.47 -14.47 -2.43
C PRO A 331 6.66 -13.53 -2.24
N ALA A 332 7.02 -13.25 -1.01
CA ALA A 332 8.21 -12.47 -0.71
C ALA A 332 9.46 -13.34 -0.74
N ILE A 333 10.43 -12.96 -1.54
CA ILE A 333 11.71 -13.65 -1.73
C ILE A 333 12.89 -12.93 -1.09
N ASN A 334 12.70 -11.67 -0.73
CA ASN A 334 13.67 -10.78 -0.07
C ASN A 334 13.01 -10.01 1.06
N TYR A 335 13.80 -9.28 1.83
CA TYR A 335 13.28 -8.41 2.89
C TYR A 335 12.55 -7.16 2.38
N LEU A 336 12.82 -6.76 1.15
CA LEU A 336 12.20 -5.59 0.51
C LEU A 336 11.27 -6.04 -0.63
N PRO A 337 10.16 -5.35 -0.86
CA PRO A 337 9.19 -5.71 -1.90
C PRO A 337 9.70 -5.44 -3.33
N PHE A 338 10.71 -4.62 -3.48
CA PHE A 338 11.26 -4.18 -4.78
C PHE A 338 12.67 -4.74 -5.02
N SER A 339 13.05 -4.86 -6.29
CA SER A 339 14.30 -5.48 -6.74
C SER A 339 15.50 -4.53 -6.80
N THR A 340 15.51 -3.43 -6.06
CA THR A 340 16.66 -2.51 -5.99
C THR A 340 17.93 -3.16 -5.43
N VAL A 341 17.76 -4.28 -4.76
CA VAL A 341 18.83 -5.20 -4.43
C VAL A 341 19.12 -6.01 -5.68
N ASP A 342 20.29 -5.83 -6.26
CA ASP A 342 20.83 -6.43 -7.50
C ASP A 342 20.05 -7.66 -8.01
N SER A 343 19.55 -7.60 -9.25
CA SER A 343 18.85 -8.69 -9.93
C SER A 343 19.66 -9.99 -10.02
N ASN A 344 20.97 -9.93 -9.75
CA ASN A 344 21.88 -11.06 -9.58
C ASN A 344 21.98 -11.56 -8.14
N SER A 345 21.32 -10.93 -7.15
CA SER A 345 21.35 -11.43 -5.79
C SER A 345 20.55 -12.73 -5.68
N LYS A 346 21.19 -13.74 -5.11
CA LYS A 346 20.58 -15.03 -4.76
C LYS A 346 19.33 -14.78 -3.95
N LEU A 347 18.22 -15.43 -4.31
CA LEU A 347 17.00 -15.45 -3.50
C LEU A 347 17.37 -15.76 -2.04
N ILE A 348 16.98 -14.90 -1.11
CA ILE A 348 17.30 -15.08 0.31
C ILE A 348 16.32 -16.04 0.96
N PHE A 349 15.07 -16.03 0.51
CA PHE A 349 14.00 -16.85 1.04
C PHE A 349 13.39 -17.75 -0.01
N ASP A 350 13.21 -19.03 0.33
CA ASP A 350 12.47 -19.97 -0.49
C ASP A 350 10.97 -19.63 -0.51
N VAL A 351 10.32 -19.92 -1.62
CA VAL A 351 8.86 -19.73 -1.80
C VAL A 351 8.11 -20.99 -1.35
N TYR A 352 8.71 -22.15 -1.57
CA TYR A 352 8.15 -23.44 -1.20
C TYR A 352 8.74 -23.94 0.11
N GLY A 353 7.93 -24.60 0.93
CA GLY A 353 8.41 -25.22 2.15
C GLY A 353 9.35 -26.40 1.86
N ASN A 354 10.38 -26.58 2.68
CA ASN A 354 11.33 -27.69 2.59
C ASN A 354 11.45 -28.41 3.93
N ARG A 355 10.68 -29.47 4.11
CA ARG A 355 10.67 -30.24 5.37
C ARG A 355 12.00 -30.88 5.70
N ASN A 356 12.76 -31.37 4.73
CA ASN A 356 14.07 -31.99 4.99
C ASN A 356 15.04 -31.00 5.59
N LYS A 357 15.08 -29.78 5.06
CA LYS A 357 15.87 -28.68 5.63
C LYS A 357 15.34 -28.28 7.04
N GLY A 358 14.02 -28.32 7.22
CA GLY A 358 13.39 -28.12 8.53
C GLY A 358 13.84 -29.15 9.56
N ILE A 359 13.89 -30.45 9.20
CA ILE A 359 14.39 -31.53 10.06
C ILE A 359 15.87 -31.34 10.43
N GLU A 360 16.70 -30.88 9.51
CA GLU A 360 18.11 -30.57 9.82
C GLU A 360 18.26 -29.49 10.89
N TYR A 361 17.49 -28.41 10.80
CA TYR A 361 17.48 -27.34 11.77
C TYR A 361 16.84 -27.78 13.11
N LEU A 362 15.76 -28.56 13.05
CA LEU A 362 15.13 -29.09 14.24
C LEU A 362 16.08 -30.00 15.02
N ASN A 363 16.86 -30.85 14.35
CA ASN A 363 17.89 -31.67 14.97
C ASN A 363 18.98 -30.81 15.65
N LYS A 364 19.41 -29.69 15.03
CA LYS A 364 20.36 -28.77 15.65
C LYS A 364 19.77 -28.12 16.91
N TYR A 365 18.52 -27.69 16.84
CA TYR A 365 17.80 -27.10 17.96
C TYR A 365 17.69 -28.04 19.15
N LEU A 366 17.32 -29.32 18.90
CA LEU A 366 17.16 -30.33 19.93
C LEU A 366 18.49 -30.75 20.57
N LYS A 367 19.60 -30.80 19.81
CA LYS A 367 20.94 -31.15 20.32
C LYS A 367 21.51 -30.13 21.31
N ILE A 368 21.21 -28.85 21.10
CA ILE A 368 21.75 -27.75 21.91
C ILE A 368 20.95 -27.58 23.22
N ASN A 369 19.70 -27.92 23.18
CA ASN A 369 18.75 -27.61 24.24
C ASN A 369 18.15 -28.91 24.81
N ASN A 370 18.48 -29.24 26.04
CA ASN A 370 17.79 -30.28 26.80
C ASN A 370 16.40 -29.79 27.23
N ARG A 371 15.52 -29.49 26.24
CA ARG A 371 14.28 -28.72 26.43
C ARG A 371 13.09 -29.58 26.77
N GLU A 372 12.09 -28.94 27.41
CA GLU A 372 10.83 -29.56 27.75
C GLU A 372 10.15 -30.13 26.51
N LYS A 373 9.53 -31.29 26.64
CA LYS A 373 8.84 -32.05 25.59
C LYS A 373 7.63 -31.32 25.04
N LYS A 374 7.00 -30.46 25.85
CA LYS A 374 5.82 -29.68 25.49
C LYS A 374 6.18 -28.20 25.47
N GLN A 375 5.99 -27.57 24.34
CA GLN A 375 6.30 -26.16 24.13
C GLN A 375 5.10 -25.45 23.52
N GLU A 376 4.93 -24.19 23.86
CA GLU A 376 3.89 -23.34 23.28
C GLU A 376 4.52 -22.16 22.55
N ILE A 377 3.97 -21.83 21.39
CA ILE A 377 4.31 -20.67 20.59
C ILE A 377 3.07 -19.78 20.51
N VAL A 378 3.19 -18.55 21.01
CA VAL A 378 2.12 -17.55 20.94
C VAL A 378 2.32 -16.69 19.71
N MET A 379 1.44 -16.85 18.72
CA MET A 379 1.39 -16.02 17.51
C MET A 379 0.27 -14.99 17.63
N VAL A 380 0.60 -13.71 17.42
CA VAL A 380 -0.34 -12.59 17.50
C VAL A 380 -0.43 -11.83 16.18
N TYR A 381 -1.60 -11.24 15.91
CA TYR A 381 -1.84 -10.49 14.68
C TYR A 381 -2.96 -9.45 14.87
N GLU A 382 -3.09 -8.48 13.96
CA GLU A 382 -4.20 -7.54 13.94
C GLU A 382 -5.47 -8.22 13.39
N SER A 383 -6.57 -8.16 14.16
CA SER A 383 -7.83 -8.82 13.80
C SER A 383 -8.59 -8.02 12.73
N LYS A 384 -8.24 -8.27 11.48
CA LYS A 384 -8.96 -7.83 10.27
C LYS A 384 -9.40 -9.06 9.48
N ASN A 385 -10.44 -8.93 8.64
CA ASN A 385 -11.05 -10.07 7.94
C ASN A 385 -10.03 -10.98 7.23
N LEU A 386 -9.16 -10.41 6.41
CA LEU A 386 -8.15 -11.16 5.66
C LEU A 386 -7.04 -11.69 6.58
N ASP A 387 -6.55 -10.86 7.50
CA ASP A 387 -5.47 -11.22 8.42
C ASP A 387 -5.88 -12.38 9.33
N ASN A 388 -7.15 -12.43 9.78
CA ASN A 388 -7.69 -13.55 10.53
C ASN A 388 -7.59 -14.88 9.78
N LYS A 389 -7.93 -14.89 8.49
CA LYS A 389 -7.88 -16.10 7.66
C LYS A 389 -6.45 -16.54 7.43
N ILE A 390 -5.57 -15.60 7.08
CA ILE A 390 -4.17 -15.88 6.74
C ILE A 390 -3.40 -16.34 7.98
N ALA A 391 -3.50 -15.64 9.10
CA ALA A 391 -2.79 -15.99 10.33
C ALA A 391 -3.17 -17.37 10.84
N LYS A 392 -4.46 -17.72 10.78
CA LYS A 392 -4.94 -19.07 11.14
C LYS A 392 -4.40 -20.13 10.19
N GLU A 393 -4.35 -19.86 8.89
CA GLU A 393 -3.79 -20.81 7.92
C GLU A 393 -2.29 -20.99 8.08
N ILE A 394 -1.54 -19.90 8.34
CA ILE A 394 -0.11 -19.98 8.67
C ILE A 394 0.10 -20.84 9.92
N SER A 395 -0.64 -20.57 10.99
CA SER A 395 -0.55 -21.30 12.26
C SER A 395 -0.84 -22.80 12.08
N LYS A 396 -1.89 -23.13 11.33
CA LYS A 396 -2.27 -24.50 11.00
C LYS A 396 -1.17 -25.22 10.19
N ASN A 397 -0.71 -24.58 9.12
CA ASN A 397 0.34 -25.13 8.26
C ASN A 397 1.65 -25.38 9.00
N LEU A 398 2.08 -24.42 9.87
CA LEU A 398 3.25 -24.58 10.71
C LEU A 398 3.07 -25.75 11.69
N LYS A 399 1.91 -25.86 12.35
CA LYS A 399 1.66 -26.95 13.31
C LYS A 399 1.68 -28.31 12.62
N GLU A 400 0.97 -28.47 11.51
CA GLU A 400 0.94 -29.74 10.75
C GLU A 400 2.34 -30.18 10.31
N ASN A 401 3.16 -29.24 9.82
CA ASN A 401 4.55 -29.53 9.43
C ASN A 401 5.42 -29.90 10.63
N LEU A 402 5.29 -29.20 11.76
CA LEU A 402 6.03 -29.50 12.99
C LEU A 402 5.65 -30.87 13.57
N ASP A 403 4.35 -31.20 13.61
CA ASP A 403 3.85 -32.49 14.08
C ASP A 403 4.37 -33.66 13.21
N GLU A 404 4.40 -33.47 11.88
CA GLU A 404 4.91 -34.50 10.97
C GLU A 404 6.44 -34.67 11.09
N MET A 405 7.17 -33.57 11.21
CA MET A 405 8.62 -33.60 11.39
C MET A 405 9.01 -34.25 12.73
N SER A 406 8.27 -33.96 13.80
CA SER A 406 8.50 -34.56 15.11
C SER A 406 8.40 -36.10 15.08
N LYS A 407 7.54 -36.65 14.24
CA LYS A 407 7.43 -38.11 14.01
C LYS A 407 8.70 -38.70 13.33
N ASN A 408 9.37 -37.92 12.49
CA ASN A 408 10.53 -38.36 11.71
C ASN A 408 11.88 -38.21 12.43
N VAL A 409 11.92 -37.45 13.54
CA VAL A 409 13.12 -37.23 14.38
C VAL A 409 13.38 -38.42 15.33
N LYS A 410 12.64 -39.52 15.25
CA LYS A 410 12.65 -40.70 16.12
C LYS A 410 14.01 -41.35 16.37
N GLY A 411 15.09 -41.02 15.66
CA GLY A 411 16.41 -41.56 15.85
C GLY A 411 17.27 -40.82 16.88
N TYR A 412 16.81 -39.71 17.43
CA TYR A 412 17.55 -38.83 18.35
C TYR A 412 16.93 -38.69 19.75
N LEU A 413 15.67 -39.08 19.89
CA LEU A 413 14.96 -39.09 21.17
C LEU A 413 14.66 -40.54 21.54
N ASP A 414 14.79 -40.88 22.80
CA ASP A 414 14.36 -42.19 23.34
C ASP A 414 12.90 -42.44 22.92
N LEU A 415 12.57 -43.67 22.56
CA LEU A 415 11.34 -44.11 21.85
C LEU A 415 9.98 -43.64 22.42
N ASN A 416 9.99 -42.94 23.55
CA ASN A 416 8.80 -42.41 24.22
C ASN A 416 8.70 -40.87 24.25
N ASP A 417 9.68 -40.14 23.69
CA ASP A 417 9.77 -38.71 23.82
C ASP A 417 9.26 -38.01 22.55
N TYR A 418 8.07 -37.47 22.63
CA TYR A 418 7.39 -36.70 21.59
C TYR A 418 7.62 -35.22 21.84
N LEU A 419 8.17 -34.50 20.86
CA LEU A 419 8.18 -33.04 20.89
C LEU A 419 6.78 -32.53 20.48
N ASP A 420 6.02 -32.05 21.45
CA ASP A 420 4.70 -31.45 21.24
C ASP A 420 4.84 -29.93 21.21
N ILE A 421 4.67 -29.32 20.05
CA ILE A 421 4.68 -27.88 19.87
C ILE A 421 3.26 -27.42 19.57
N ASN A 422 2.66 -26.72 20.51
CA ASN A 422 1.36 -26.08 20.31
C ASN A 422 1.54 -24.65 19.80
N ILE A 423 0.73 -24.23 18.82
CA ILE A 423 0.71 -22.85 18.32
C ILE A 423 -0.63 -22.21 18.69
N VAL A 424 -0.58 -21.24 19.58
CA VAL A 424 -1.73 -20.43 19.97
C VAL A 424 -1.78 -19.18 19.10
N CYS A 425 -2.78 -19.04 18.25
CA CYS A 425 -2.92 -17.94 17.30
C CYS A 425 -4.06 -16.99 17.73
N THR A 426 -3.71 -15.77 18.12
CA THR A 426 -4.67 -14.80 18.71
C THR A 426 -4.69 -13.47 17.94
N GLY A 427 -5.86 -13.06 17.49
CA GLY A 427 -6.08 -11.76 16.87
C GLY A 427 -6.51 -10.70 17.90
N TYR A 428 -5.97 -9.50 17.77
CA TYR A 428 -6.26 -8.34 18.62
C TYR A 428 -6.68 -7.14 17.77
N LYS A 429 -7.48 -6.24 18.32
CA LYS A 429 -7.68 -4.92 17.73
C LYS A 429 -6.36 -4.16 17.72
N LYS A 430 -6.21 -3.18 16.82
CA LYS A 430 -4.96 -2.44 16.58
C LYS A 430 -4.31 -1.91 17.88
N ASP A 431 -5.10 -1.24 18.72
CA ASP A 431 -4.59 -0.64 19.96
C ASP A 431 -4.19 -1.70 21.00
N GLU A 432 -4.99 -2.77 21.11
CA GLU A 432 -4.70 -3.91 21.99
C GLU A 432 -3.45 -4.65 21.53
N LEU A 433 -3.28 -4.86 20.21
CA LEU A 433 -2.08 -5.47 19.65
C LEU A 433 -0.82 -4.66 19.99
N SER A 434 -0.89 -3.34 19.85
CA SER A 434 0.22 -2.45 20.18
C SER A 434 0.65 -2.61 21.64
N GLU A 435 -0.30 -2.79 22.55
CA GLU A 435 0.01 -3.04 23.97
C GLU A 435 0.59 -4.44 24.20
N VAL A 436 0.08 -5.47 23.53
CA VAL A 436 0.60 -6.85 23.59
C VAL A 436 2.05 -6.90 23.11
N LEU A 437 2.35 -6.24 21.98
CA LEU A 437 3.70 -6.13 21.42
C LEU A 437 4.64 -5.41 22.40
N ARG A 438 4.21 -4.29 22.98
CA ARG A 438 4.99 -3.54 23.97
C ARG A 438 5.28 -4.35 25.23
N LYS A 439 4.34 -5.18 25.71
CA LYS A 439 4.49 -6.05 26.86
C LYS A 439 5.33 -7.29 26.57
N GLY A 440 5.65 -7.60 25.33
CA GLY A 440 6.43 -8.75 24.91
C GLY A 440 5.78 -10.11 25.20
N LYS A 441 4.45 -10.18 25.34
CA LYS A 441 3.71 -11.41 25.63
C LYS A 441 3.33 -12.18 24.37
N TYR A 442 4.32 -12.51 23.55
CA TYR A 442 4.18 -13.26 22.32
C TYR A 442 5.53 -13.81 21.87
N ASP A 443 5.53 -14.77 20.97
CA ASP A 443 6.71 -15.32 20.31
C ASP A 443 6.82 -14.85 18.87
N ILE A 444 5.70 -14.81 18.13
CA ILE A 444 5.63 -14.41 16.73
C ILE A 444 4.56 -13.33 16.57
N ALA A 445 4.91 -12.23 15.90
CA ALA A 445 3.94 -11.25 15.46
C ALA A 445 3.81 -11.32 13.92
N PHE A 446 2.62 -11.66 13.43
CA PHE A 446 2.28 -11.54 12.02
C PHE A 446 1.77 -10.12 11.77
N SER A 447 2.55 -9.32 11.08
CA SER A 447 2.25 -7.91 10.87
C SER A 447 2.72 -7.38 9.52
N ARG A 448 2.08 -6.31 9.07
CA ARG A 448 2.37 -5.62 7.84
C ARG A 448 3.28 -4.41 8.09
N ILE A 449 4.21 -4.20 7.18
CA ILE A 449 4.96 -2.95 7.04
C ILE A 449 4.49 -2.29 5.76
N ASP A 450 3.98 -1.07 5.88
CA ASP A 450 3.54 -0.23 4.79
C ASP A 450 4.57 0.86 4.52
N GLU A 451 5.08 0.94 3.30
CA GLU A 451 5.93 2.02 2.85
C GLU A 451 5.29 2.75 1.67
N GLU A 452 5.46 4.05 1.60
CA GLU A 452 4.89 4.85 0.52
C GLU A 452 5.81 4.90 -0.70
N TYR A 453 7.11 4.66 -0.49
CA TYR A 453 8.14 4.67 -1.52
C TYR A 453 9.30 3.74 -1.12
N GLU A 454 10.18 3.47 -2.08
CA GLU A 454 11.33 2.58 -1.92
C GLU A 454 12.41 3.24 -1.05
N ASP A 455 12.24 3.23 0.28
CA ASP A 455 13.28 3.70 1.21
C ASP A 455 14.00 2.51 1.85
N ILE A 456 15.11 2.12 1.23
CA ILE A 456 15.94 1.00 1.68
C ILE A 456 16.48 1.27 3.09
N TYR A 457 16.95 2.50 3.38
CA TYR A 457 17.47 2.85 4.69
C TYR A 457 16.39 2.77 5.77
N LYS A 458 15.21 3.31 5.52
CA LYS A 458 14.09 3.28 6.45
C LYS A 458 13.73 1.86 6.87
N PHE A 459 13.71 0.93 5.91
CA PHE A 459 13.48 -0.49 6.22
C PHE A 459 14.59 -1.07 7.08
N PHE A 460 15.84 -0.97 6.64
CA PHE A 460 16.95 -1.62 7.36
C PHE A 460 17.28 -0.95 8.70
N SER A 461 17.11 0.36 8.82
CA SER A 461 17.31 1.07 10.10
C SER A 461 16.33 0.64 11.20
N ARG A 462 15.18 0.05 10.85
CA ARG A 462 14.23 -0.53 11.83
C ARG A 462 14.88 -1.60 12.70
N TRP A 463 15.84 -2.34 12.15
CA TRP A 463 16.47 -3.49 12.80
C TRP A 463 17.77 -3.13 13.54
N THR A 464 18.19 -1.88 13.53
CA THR A 464 19.35 -1.45 14.37
C THR A 464 19.00 -1.49 15.86
N ALA A 465 19.99 -1.78 16.70
CA ALA A 465 19.79 -1.99 18.14
C ALA A 465 19.11 -0.80 18.85
N ASN A 466 19.38 0.43 18.39
CA ASN A 466 18.86 1.67 18.97
C ASN A 466 17.57 2.19 18.27
N SER A 467 17.03 1.47 17.30
CA SER A 467 15.83 1.89 16.59
C SER A 467 14.59 1.79 17.49
N LYS A 468 13.78 2.85 17.53
CA LYS A 468 12.47 2.82 18.22
C LYS A 468 11.49 1.79 17.62
N TYR A 469 11.73 1.36 16.39
CA TYR A 469 10.94 0.34 15.70
C TYR A 469 11.40 -1.08 15.97
N ASN A 470 12.59 -1.25 16.58
CA ASN A 470 13.12 -2.57 16.96
C ASN A 470 12.52 -3.08 18.26
N ILE A 471 11.20 -3.22 18.30
CA ILE A 471 10.47 -3.74 19.47
C ILE A 471 10.68 -5.25 19.67
N TYR A 472 11.28 -5.91 18.68
CA TYR A 472 11.51 -7.35 18.64
C TYR A 472 12.82 -7.80 19.32
N GLY A 473 13.68 -6.85 19.68
CA GLY A 473 14.89 -7.12 20.46
C GLY A 473 16.09 -7.64 19.66
N TYR A 474 16.11 -7.43 18.33
CA TYR A 474 17.29 -7.79 17.51
C TYR A 474 18.49 -6.91 17.87
N LYS A 475 19.66 -7.54 18.07
CA LYS A 475 20.91 -6.86 18.39
C LYS A 475 22.04 -7.53 17.61
N ASN A 476 22.70 -6.78 16.74
CA ASN A 476 23.87 -7.24 16.00
C ASN A 476 24.77 -6.05 15.66
N LEU A 477 25.95 -6.02 16.30
CA LEU A 477 26.88 -4.89 16.16
C LEU A 477 27.43 -4.74 14.73
N ASP A 478 27.64 -5.85 14.01
CA ASP A 478 28.12 -5.81 12.62
C ASP A 478 27.03 -5.27 11.69
N TYR A 479 25.77 -5.63 11.98
CA TYR A 479 24.62 -5.06 11.28
C TYR A 479 24.55 -3.54 11.49
N ASP A 480 24.59 -3.07 12.72
CA ASP A 480 24.51 -1.65 13.06
C ASP A 480 25.62 -0.85 12.36
N LYS A 481 26.87 -1.34 12.42
CA LYS A 481 28.00 -0.73 11.71
C LYS A 481 27.82 -0.71 10.20
N THR A 482 27.23 -1.76 9.63
CA THR A 482 26.97 -1.84 8.19
C THR A 482 25.93 -0.80 7.76
N ILE A 483 24.86 -0.60 8.55
CA ILE A 483 23.86 0.46 8.28
C ILE A 483 24.49 1.86 8.42
N GLU A 484 25.35 2.07 9.43
CA GLU A 484 26.07 3.35 9.56
C GLU A 484 27.02 3.63 8.37
N ARG A 485 27.66 2.60 7.81
CA ARG A 485 28.46 2.72 6.58
C ARG A 485 27.60 3.12 5.39
N ALA A 486 26.44 2.48 5.23
CA ALA A 486 25.51 2.79 4.14
C ALA A 486 25.06 4.26 4.16
N LEU A 487 24.83 4.83 5.36
CA LEU A 487 24.48 6.24 5.51
C LEU A 487 25.58 7.21 5.05
N LYS A 488 26.86 6.82 5.23
CA LYS A 488 28.01 7.66 4.89
C LYS A 488 28.46 7.50 3.44
N GLU A 489 28.03 6.43 2.76
CA GLU A 489 28.39 6.15 1.39
C GLU A 489 27.65 7.11 0.45
N LYS A 490 28.38 7.77 -0.46
CA LYS A 490 27.85 8.71 -1.44
C LYS A 490 27.62 8.08 -2.82
N ASP A 491 28.40 7.05 -3.13
CA ASP A 491 28.25 6.32 -4.38
C ASP A 491 27.06 5.36 -4.29
N SER A 492 26.09 5.54 -5.17
CA SER A 492 24.83 4.77 -5.14
C SER A 492 25.04 3.27 -5.37
N GLU A 493 25.98 2.87 -6.21
CA GLU A 493 26.24 1.45 -6.46
C GLU A 493 26.92 0.79 -5.25
N ASN A 494 27.89 1.47 -4.63
CA ASN A 494 28.51 0.98 -3.41
C ASN A 494 27.53 0.95 -2.24
N LYS A 495 26.65 1.94 -2.13
CA LYS A 495 25.57 1.96 -1.13
C LYS A 495 24.66 0.74 -1.26
N ILE A 496 24.26 0.37 -2.47
CA ILE A 496 23.46 -0.85 -2.74
C ILE A 496 24.22 -2.11 -2.30
N LYS A 497 25.54 -2.20 -2.59
CA LYS A 497 26.37 -3.34 -2.13
C LYS A 497 26.41 -3.45 -0.59
N ILE A 498 26.50 -2.32 0.12
CA ILE A 498 26.48 -2.28 1.58
C ILE A 498 25.11 -2.71 2.11
N TYR A 499 24.01 -2.30 1.51
CA TYR A 499 22.68 -2.78 1.90
C TYR A 499 22.50 -4.27 1.64
N ASN A 500 23.09 -4.80 0.56
CA ASN A 500 23.10 -6.25 0.32
C ASN A 500 23.87 -7.01 1.41
N GLU A 501 25.02 -6.46 1.88
CA GLU A 501 25.74 -7.01 3.02
C GLU A 501 24.88 -7.00 4.29
N ALA A 502 24.23 -5.86 4.59
CA ALA A 502 23.31 -5.75 5.72
C ALA A 502 22.17 -6.77 5.64
N GLN A 503 21.59 -6.96 4.46
CA GLN A 503 20.54 -7.94 4.22
C GLN A 503 21.02 -9.38 4.51
N GLN A 504 22.24 -9.74 4.14
CA GLN A 504 22.81 -11.06 4.43
C GLN A 504 23.06 -11.26 5.93
N ILE A 505 23.51 -10.21 6.64
CA ILE A 505 23.67 -10.27 8.10
C ILE A 505 22.30 -10.46 8.78
N LEU A 506 21.29 -9.71 8.34
CA LEU A 506 19.92 -9.81 8.86
C LEU A 506 19.34 -11.21 8.61
N ALA A 507 19.54 -11.79 7.42
CA ALA A 507 19.08 -13.13 7.06
C ALA A 507 19.73 -14.22 7.92
N LYS A 508 21.00 -14.08 8.29
CA LYS A 508 21.68 -15.00 9.23
C LYS A 508 21.10 -14.91 10.63
N GLY A 509 20.78 -13.72 11.10
CA GLY A 509 20.16 -13.48 12.40
C GLY A 509 18.69 -13.86 12.45
N LEU A 510 18.01 -13.79 11.31
CA LEU A 510 16.62 -14.14 11.06
C LEU A 510 15.65 -13.55 12.13
N PRO A 511 15.61 -12.23 12.33
CA PRO A 511 14.66 -11.63 13.26
C PRO A 511 13.23 -11.61 12.70
N CYS A 512 13.06 -11.74 11.39
CA CYS A 512 11.76 -11.88 10.75
C CYS A 512 11.85 -12.71 9.47
N ILE A 513 10.72 -13.24 9.03
CA ILE A 513 10.54 -13.93 7.75
C ILE A 513 9.56 -13.10 6.93
N PRO A 514 9.94 -12.58 5.76
CA PRO A 514 9.01 -11.98 4.83
C PRO A 514 8.11 -13.07 4.24
N VAL A 515 6.79 -12.82 4.22
CA VAL A 515 5.81 -13.82 3.77
C VAL A 515 5.32 -13.51 2.37
N TYR A 516 4.71 -12.32 2.19
CA TYR A 516 4.20 -11.90 0.90
C TYR A 516 4.15 -10.37 0.76
N ILE A 517 4.19 -9.92 -0.49
CA ILE A 517 3.96 -8.54 -0.91
C ILE A 517 2.48 -8.40 -1.24
N VAL A 518 1.86 -7.33 -0.74
CA VAL A 518 0.46 -7.02 -1.02
C VAL A 518 0.33 -6.39 -2.39
N ASN A 519 -0.62 -6.85 -3.19
CA ASN A 519 -1.00 -6.20 -4.43
C ASN A 519 -2.15 -5.22 -4.20
N THR A 520 -2.15 -4.12 -4.96
CA THR A 520 -3.38 -3.39 -5.26
C THR A 520 -4.05 -4.09 -6.44
N VAL A 521 -5.27 -4.57 -6.25
CA VAL A 521 -6.05 -5.21 -7.32
C VAL A 521 -7.08 -4.23 -7.83
N ILE A 522 -6.88 -3.72 -9.03
CA ILE A 522 -7.78 -2.79 -9.68
C ILE A 522 -8.80 -3.60 -10.48
N CYS A 523 -10.07 -3.50 -10.11
CA CYS A 523 -11.19 -3.99 -10.91
C CYS A 523 -11.68 -2.87 -11.81
N LYS A 524 -11.69 -3.10 -13.13
CA LYS A 524 -12.15 -2.11 -14.10
C LYS A 524 -12.94 -2.73 -15.23
N LYS A 525 -13.92 -2.00 -15.74
CA LYS A 525 -14.66 -2.38 -16.95
C LYS A 525 -13.75 -2.30 -18.18
N GLU A 526 -14.02 -3.11 -19.20
CA GLU A 526 -13.19 -3.22 -20.41
C GLU A 526 -13.04 -1.88 -21.15
N ASN A 527 -14.08 -1.06 -21.12
CA ASN A 527 -14.10 0.26 -21.75
C ASN A 527 -13.40 1.36 -20.94
N VAL A 528 -12.91 1.08 -19.73
CA VAL A 528 -12.08 2.02 -18.97
C VAL A 528 -10.64 1.89 -19.41
N LYS A 529 -10.00 3.01 -19.79
CA LYS A 529 -8.65 3.07 -20.34
C LYS A 529 -7.74 3.98 -19.50
N ASP A 530 -6.45 3.74 -19.59
CA ASP A 530 -5.33 4.59 -19.12
C ASP A 530 -5.38 5.01 -17.64
N ILE A 531 -5.89 4.13 -16.77
CA ILE A 531 -5.67 4.23 -15.33
C ILE A 531 -4.29 3.67 -15.00
N TYR A 532 -3.54 4.38 -14.17
CA TYR A 532 -2.26 3.89 -13.66
C TYR A 532 -2.16 4.10 -12.14
N THR A 533 -1.17 3.48 -11.52
CA THR A 533 -0.91 3.61 -10.08
C THR A 533 0.46 4.21 -9.82
N THR A 534 0.59 4.84 -8.65
CA THR A 534 1.89 5.07 -8.04
C THR A 534 2.49 3.75 -7.56
N LYS A 535 3.79 3.71 -7.26
CA LYS A 535 4.46 2.55 -6.64
C LYS A 535 3.83 2.14 -5.30
N SER A 536 3.25 3.07 -4.57
CA SER A 536 2.49 2.80 -3.35
C SER A 536 1.07 2.26 -3.59
N GLY A 537 0.66 2.10 -4.85
CA GLY A 537 -0.63 1.54 -5.24
C GLY A 537 -1.81 2.53 -5.21
N ASN A 538 -1.55 3.84 -5.18
CA ASN A 538 -2.60 4.86 -5.31
C ASN A 538 -2.95 5.06 -6.78
N LEU A 539 -4.25 5.21 -7.09
CA LEU A 539 -4.71 5.42 -8.45
C LEU A 539 -4.54 6.88 -8.90
N LYS A 540 -4.13 7.03 -10.15
CA LYS A 540 -4.06 8.32 -10.83
C LYS A 540 -4.97 8.32 -12.06
N PHE A 541 -5.70 9.41 -12.22
CA PHE A 541 -6.76 9.55 -13.21
C PHE A 541 -6.45 10.57 -14.31
N ASP A 542 -5.23 11.09 -14.37
CA ASP A 542 -4.81 12.14 -15.33
C ASP A 542 -5.18 11.77 -16.78
N TYR A 543 -4.93 10.53 -17.16
CA TYR A 543 -5.19 10.02 -18.51
C TYR A 543 -6.42 9.11 -18.59
N ALA A 544 -7.08 8.82 -17.47
CA ALA A 544 -8.18 7.87 -17.39
C ALA A 544 -9.40 8.39 -18.15
N TYR A 545 -10.02 7.52 -18.97
CA TYR A 545 -11.26 7.84 -19.67
C TYR A 545 -12.12 6.61 -19.91
N LYS A 546 -13.38 6.85 -20.22
CA LYS A 546 -14.33 5.81 -20.63
C LYS A 546 -14.47 5.83 -22.15
N ASP A 547 -14.05 4.74 -22.81
CA ASP A 547 -14.18 4.56 -24.25
C ASP A 547 -15.58 4.06 -24.56
N ASN A 548 -16.43 4.97 -25.09
CA ASN A 548 -17.80 4.65 -25.45
C ASN A 548 -17.93 4.01 -26.84
N THR A 549 -16.82 3.77 -27.56
CA THR A 549 -16.83 3.07 -28.85
C THR A 549 -16.80 1.54 -28.66
N VAL A 550 -16.40 1.06 -27.49
CA VAL A 550 -16.44 -0.35 -27.14
C VAL A 550 -17.86 -0.72 -26.75
N VAL A 551 -18.61 -1.25 -27.69
CA VAL A 551 -19.92 -1.86 -27.41
C VAL A 551 -19.62 -3.23 -26.79
N ALA A 552 -20.07 -3.46 -25.55
CA ALA A 552 -19.96 -4.78 -24.92
C ALA A 552 -20.63 -5.83 -25.83
N LYS A 553 -19.86 -6.87 -26.18
CA LYS A 553 -20.36 -8.01 -26.95
C LYS A 553 -21.20 -8.93 -26.08
#